data_4a4fcfe1a093acb22990c2629d27d2b7
#
_entry.id   4a4fcfe1a093acb22990c2629d27d2b7
#
_cell.length_a   1.000
_cell.length_b   1.000
_cell.length_c   1.000
_cell.angle_alpha   90.00
_cell.angle_beta   90.00
_cell.angle_gamma   90.00
#
_symmetry.space_group_name_H-M   'P 1'
#
loop_
_entity.id
_entity.type
_entity.pdbx_description
1 polymer ?
#
loop_
_entity_poly.entity_id
_entity_poly.type
_entity_poly.pdbx_seq_one_letter_code
_entity_poly.pdbx_strand_id
1 'polypeptide(L)'
;MKKIVITSFVMPHELDDLERVLIDLNKASKHIDGDNYEFYISFSVSDYLFDWENSKVDKQFFIDRFNSLKPLTDWAGSSVMQIREEVMGAFQCKRYAHKEITDATHFIWLDTDICFDDKILYYMEASIDRLNETDKHIDKYFITPEIVKYWDTTWDCLVNSNYLNKPLDYCKTNNPFVDCGEVGDVGLETVFNNVPGQPRTKFGAGWFTLLSKSLLDRIPLPESMGAYGPDDTFLMWGIEKLNQTGANIHQFKLKNFIVCENYIYRNRTHYDSIIKRIDRKEEFKQKSYNVFQKELNKIN
;
A
#
# COMPACT_ATOMS: atom_id res chain seq x y z
N MET A 1 -6.09 14.94 -16.55
CA MET A 1 -6.69 13.59 -16.49
C MET A 1 -6.05 12.89 -15.30
N LYS A 2 -6.81 12.25 -14.42
CA LYS A 2 -6.26 11.45 -13.33
C LYS A 2 -5.81 10.10 -13.90
N LYS A 3 -4.66 9.61 -13.46
CA LYS A 3 -4.20 8.24 -13.68
C LYS A 3 -3.60 7.74 -12.37
N ILE A 4 -4.27 6.81 -11.74
CA ILE A 4 -3.97 6.27 -10.42
C ILE A 4 -3.46 4.84 -10.59
N VAL A 5 -2.24 4.56 -10.16
CA VAL A 5 -1.62 3.23 -10.28
C VAL A 5 -1.72 2.51 -8.95
N ILE A 6 -2.43 1.39 -8.91
CA ILE A 6 -2.45 0.49 -7.74
C ILE A 6 -1.27 -0.45 -7.84
N THR A 7 -0.32 -0.29 -6.91
CA THR A 7 0.93 -1.06 -6.89
C THR A 7 0.89 -2.06 -5.76
N SER A 8 1.09 -3.35 -6.08
CA SER A 8 1.16 -4.41 -5.09
C SER A 8 2.29 -5.40 -5.41
N PHE A 9 2.92 -5.90 -4.37
CA PHE A 9 3.92 -6.96 -4.42
C PHE A 9 3.37 -8.19 -3.72
N VAL A 10 3.56 -9.36 -4.33
CA VAL A 10 2.94 -10.61 -3.88
C VAL A 10 3.97 -11.73 -3.85
N MET A 11 3.89 -12.56 -2.84
CA MET A 11 4.61 -13.83 -2.73
C MET A 11 3.65 -15.02 -2.84
N PRO A 12 4.13 -16.22 -3.13
CA PRO A 12 3.29 -17.40 -3.32
C PRO A 12 2.30 -17.69 -2.20
N HIS A 13 2.70 -17.47 -0.96
CA HIS A 13 1.84 -17.66 0.21
C HIS A 13 0.82 -16.52 0.46
N GLU A 14 0.83 -15.48 -0.35
CA GLU A 14 -0.07 -14.33 -0.28
C GLU A 14 -1.12 -14.31 -1.41
N LEU A 15 -1.17 -15.34 -2.25
CA LEU A 15 -2.08 -15.35 -3.41
C LEU A 15 -3.56 -15.36 -3.03
N ASP A 16 -3.92 -16.02 -1.93
CA ASP A 16 -5.30 -16.02 -1.45
C ASP A 16 -5.69 -14.62 -0.88
N ASP A 17 -4.74 -13.95 -0.26
CA ASP A 17 -4.91 -12.57 0.19
C ASP A 17 -5.03 -11.62 -1.00
N LEU A 18 -4.20 -11.79 -2.03
CA LEU A 18 -4.31 -11.03 -3.27
C LEU A 18 -5.68 -11.21 -3.92
N GLU A 19 -6.14 -12.46 -4.07
CA GLU A 19 -7.47 -12.72 -4.65
C GLU A 19 -8.56 -11.97 -3.91
N ARG A 20 -8.57 -12.05 -2.58
CA ARG A 20 -9.54 -11.35 -1.75
C ARG A 20 -9.47 -9.83 -1.95
N VAL A 21 -8.27 -9.26 -1.91
CA VAL A 21 -8.08 -7.81 -2.12
C VAL A 21 -8.55 -7.38 -3.51
N LEU A 22 -8.26 -8.16 -4.55
CA LEU A 22 -8.72 -7.87 -5.91
C LEU A 22 -10.26 -7.95 -6.02
N ILE A 23 -10.90 -8.90 -5.33
CA ILE A 23 -12.37 -8.97 -5.23
C ILE A 23 -12.92 -7.73 -4.54
N ASP A 24 -12.30 -7.28 -3.46
CA ASP A 24 -12.75 -6.08 -2.73
C ASP A 24 -12.52 -4.80 -3.55
N LEU A 25 -11.41 -4.70 -4.28
CA LEU A 25 -11.18 -3.61 -5.24
C LEU A 25 -12.20 -3.63 -6.39
N ASN A 26 -12.56 -4.80 -6.90
CA ASN A 26 -13.62 -4.93 -7.91
C ASN A 26 -15.00 -4.52 -7.37
N LYS A 27 -15.28 -4.70 -6.08
CA LYS A 27 -16.46 -4.11 -5.46
C LYS A 27 -16.36 -2.57 -5.38
N ALA A 28 -15.19 -2.07 -4.99
CA ALA A 28 -14.93 -0.65 -4.86
C ALA A 28 -14.99 0.08 -6.23
N SER A 29 -14.66 -0.60 -7.32
CA SER A 29 -14.70 -0.02 -8.67
C SER A 29 -16.10 0.45 -9.11
N LYS A 30 -17.15 -0.06 -8.48
CA LYS A 30 -18.54 0.36 -8.79
C LYS A 30 -18.83 1.82 -8.43
N HIS A 31 -17.98 2.45 -7.66
CA HIS A 31 -18.13 3.81 -7.18
C HIS A 31 -17.22 4.83 -7.89
N ILE A 32 -16.41 4.39 -8.85
CA ILE A 32 -15.38 5.18 -9.52
C ILE A 32 -15.38 4.94 -11.02
N ASP A 33 -14.63 5.76 -11.77
CA ASP A 33 -14.32 5.51 -13.17
C ASP A 33 -13.07 4.64 -13.28
N GLY A 34 -13.24 3.39 -13.68
CA GLY A 34 -12.14 2.42 -13.82
C GLY A 34 -11.07 2.84 -14.81
N ASP A 35 -11.40 3.64 -15.83
CA ASP A 35 -10.44 4.12 -16.84
C ASP A 35 -9.35 5.03 -16.22
N ASN A 36 -9.60 5.59 -15.04
CA ASN A 36 -8.61 6.35 -14.30
C ASN A 36 -7.57 5.48 -13.57
N TYR A 37 -7.75 4.17 -13.56
CA TYR A 37 -6.93 3.25 -12.77
C TYR A 37 -6.10 2.32 -13.64
N GLU A 38 -4.91 2.00 -13.12
CA GLU A 38 -4.02 0.98 -13.67
C GLU A 38 -3.48 0.11 -12.55
N PHE A 39 -3.39 -1.20 -12.79
CA PHE A 39 -2.70 -2.12 -11.87
C PHE A 39 -1.25 -2.31 -12.27
N TYR A 40 -0.37 -2.33 -11.28
CA TYR A 40 1.00 -2.79 -11.40
C TYR A 40 1.30 -3.80 -10.28
N ILE A 41 1.16 -5.08 -10.58
CA ILE A 41 1.31 -6.17 -9.62
C ILE A 41 2.51 -7.03 -10.00
N SER A 42 3.43 -7.20 -9.06
CA SER A 42 4.59 -8.08 -9.24
C SER A 42 4.51 -9.28 -8.31
N PHE A 43 4.59 -10.46 -8.91
CA PHE A 43 4.57 -11.74 -8.21
C PHE A 43 5.96 -12.38 -8.24
N SER A 44 6.56 -12.58 -7.07
CA SER A 44 7.90 -13.18 -6.97
C SER A 44 7.85 -14.68 -6.79
N VAL A 45 8.53 -15.38 -7.67
CA VAL A 45 8.73 -16.84 -7.61
C VAL A 45 10.21 -17.21 -7.56
N SER A 46 11.03 -16.32 -7.05
CA SER A 46 12.49 -16.45 -7.02
C SER A 46 12.98 -17.69 -6.28
N ASP A 47 13.77 -18.51 -6.95
CA ASP A 47 14.43 -19.69 -6.35
C ASP A 47 15.41 -19.28 -5.23
N TYR A 48 15.80 -18.01 -5.19
CA TYR A 48 16.61 -17.48 -4.10
C TYR A 48 15.81 -17.27 -2.81
N LEU A 49 14.53 -16.92 -2.90
CA LEU A 49 13.65 -16.65 -1.75
C LEU A 49 12.88 -17.88 -1.30
N PHE A 50 12.67 -18.84 -2.19
CA PHE A 50 11.85 -20.03 -1.92
C PHE A 50 12.63 -21.30 -2.22
N ASP A 51 12.37 -22.32 -1.43
CA ASP A 51 12.95 -23.65 -1.59
C ASP A 51 11.95 -24.57 -2.32
N TRP A 52 11.87 -24.43 -3.63
CA TRP A 52 10.94 -25.16 -4.47
C TRP A 52 11.21 -26.66 -4.49
N GLU A 53 12.46 -27.09 -4.30
CA GLU A 53 12.85 -28.51 -4.28
C GLU A 53 12.20 -29.27 -3.11
N ASN A 54 12.02 -28.58 -1.98
CA ASN A 54 11.39 -29.13 -0.78
C ASN A 54 9.93 -28.68 -0.62
N SER A 55 9.38 -27.95 -1.58
CA SER A 55 7.98 -27.54 -1.56
C SER A 55 7.05 -28.69 -1.87
N LYS A 56 5.93 -28.79 -1.15
CA LYS A 56 4.85 -29.75 -1.45
C LYS A 56 4.05 -29.38 -2.70
N VAL A 57 4.16 -28.14 -3.15
CA VAL A 57 3.41 -27.60 -4.28
C VAL A 57 4.40 -27.08 -5.33
N ASP A 58 4.14 -27.41 -6.57
CA ASP A 58 4.97 -27.00 -7.70
C ASP A 58 4.93 -25.46 -7.87
N LYS A 59 6.08 -24.90 -8.25
CA LYS A 59 6.22 -23.48 -8.65
C LYS A 59 5.20 -23.09 -9.71
N GLN A 60 4.96 -23.96 -10.70
CA GLN A 60 4.02 -23.72 -11.79
C GLN A 60 2.59 -23.55 -11.29
N PHE A 61 2.17 -24.30 -10.26
CA PHE A 61 0.86 -24.13 -9.65
C PHE A 61 0.61 -22.69 -9.18
N PHE A 62 1.61 -22.08 -8.54
CA PHE A 62 1.48 -20.70 -8.06
C PHE A 62 1.47 -19.68 -9.22
N ILE A 63 2.24 -19.94 -10.27
CA ILE A 63 2.23 -19.15 -11.50
C ILE A 63 0.84 -19.19 -12.16
N ASP A 64 0.27 -20.37 -12.32
CA ASP A 64 -1.06 -20.55 -12.91
C ASP A 64 -2.14 -19.91 -12.04
N ARG A 65 -2.03 -20.05 -10.72
CA ARG A 65 -2.93 -19.40 -9.76
C ARG A 65 -2.88 -17.88 -9.87
N PHE A 66 -1.68 -17.29 -9.93
CA PHE A 66 -1.52 -15.85 -10.12
C PHE A 66 -2.14 -15.38 -11.43
N ASN A 67 -1.87 -16.06 -12.53
CA ASN A 67 -2.43 -15.73 -13.84
C ASN A 67 -3.96 -15.82 -13.86
N SER A 68 -4.55 -16.75 -13.10
CA SER A 68 -6.00 -16.90 -13.00
C SER A 68 -6.71 -15.71 -12.32
N LEU A 69 -5.96 -14.86 -11.61
CA LEU A 69 -6.51 -13.67 -10.93
C LEU A 69 -6.66 -12.46 -11.86
N LYS A 70 -6.06 -12.50 -13.05
CA LYS A 70 -6.07 -11.37 -13.98
C LYS A 70 -7.48 -10.81 -14.28
N PRO A 71 -8.53 -11.62 -14.49
CA PRO A 71 -9.88 -11.09 -14.73
C PRO A 71 -10.42 -10.22 -13.61
N LEU A 72 -9.91 -10.34 -12.39
CA LEU A 72 -10.32 -9.48 -11.27
C LEU A 72 -9.79 -8.04 -11.40
N THR A 73 -8.90 -7.78 -12.35
CA THR A 73 -8.33 -6.44 -12.63
C THR A 73 -8.91 -5.79 -13.89
N ASP A 74 -9.80 -6.47 -14.61
CA ASP A 74 -10.33 -6.02 -15.92
C ASP A 74 -11.23 -4.77 -15.83
N TRP A 75 -11.61 -4.37 -14.63
CA TRP A 75 -12.36 -3.13 -14.42
C TRP A 75 -11.49 -1.87 -14.55
N ALA A 76 -10.17 -1.98 -14.44
CA ALA A 76 -9.23 -0.88 -14.62
C ALA A 76 -8.90 -0.64 -16.11
N GLY A 77 -8.54 0.58 -16.46
CA GLY A 77 -8.14 0.94 -17.84
C GLY A 77 -6.95 0.12 -18.34
N SER A 78 -6.06 -0.31 -17.45
CA SER A 78 -4.97 -1.24 -17.79
C SER A 78 -4.51 -2.06 -16.57
N SER A 79 -3.86 -3.19 -16.85
CA SER A 79 -3.34 -4.07 -15.81
C SER A 79 -2.03 -4.72 -16.24
N VAL A 80 -0.98 -4.44 -15.51
CA VAL A 80 0.34 -5.05 -15.63
C VAL A 80 0.50 -6.05 -14.47
N MET A 81 0.41 -7.34 -14.78
CA MET A 81 0.64 -8.43 -13.83
C MET A 81 1.89 -9.20 -14.27
N GLN A 82 2.95 -9.12 -13.48
CA GLN A 82 4.27 -9.62 -13.87
C GLN A 82 4.76 -10.70 -12.92
N ILE A 83 5.20 -11.83 -13.50
CA ILE A 83 5.92 -12.88 -12.78
C ILE A 83 7.40 -12.52 -12.78
N ARG A 84 8.02 -12.55 -11.60
CA ARG A 84 9.41 -12.22 -11.37
C ARG A 84 10.16 -13.43 -10.82
N GLU A 85 11.09 -13.94 -11.61
CA GLU A 85 11.99 -15.03 -11.20
C GLU A 85 13.21 -14.50 -10.44
N GLU A 86 13.58 -13.26 -10.70
CA GLU A 86 14.62 -12.56 -9.94
C GLU A 86 14.13 -12.22 -8.53
N VAL A 87 15.08 -11.95 -7.63
CA VAL A 87 14.75 -11.47 -6.30
C VAL A 87 14.05 -10.13 -6.41
N MET A 88 12.79 -10.10 -6.00
CA MET A 88 11.97 -8.91 -5.95
C MET A 88 11.28 -8.78 -4.61
N GLY A 89 11.03 -7.56 -4.19
CA GLY A 89 10.28 -7.23 -2.98
C GLY A 89 9.42 -6.00 -3.17
N ALA A 90 8.63 -5.67 -2.15
CA ALA A 90 7.69 -4.54 -2.19
C ALA A 90 8.38 -3.22 -2.55
N PHE A 91 9.56 -2.96 -1.99
CA PHE A 91 10.34 -1.76 -2.27
C PHE A 91 10.69 -1.61 -3.75
N GLN A 92 11.15 -2.71 -4.37
CA GLN A 92 11.53 -2.71 -5.78
C GLN A 92 10.31 -2.63 -6.70
N CYS A 93 9.20 -3.28 -6.33
CA CYS A 93 7.95 -3.20 -7.07
C CYS A 93 7.43 -1.75 -7.13
N LYS A 94 7.36 -1.07 -6.00
CA LYS A 94 6.96 0.34 -5.89
C LYS A 94 7.86 1.26 -6.74
N ARG A 95 9.18 1.01 -6.73
CA ARG A 95 10.15 1.76 -7.54
C ARG A 95 9.96 1.53 -9.04
N TYR A 96 9.71 0.29 -9.46
CA TYR A 96 9.50 -0.03 -10.88
C TYR A 96 8.18 0.56 -11.38
N ALA A 97 7.10 0.45 -10.63
CA ALA A 97 5.84 1.09 -10.99
C ALA A 97 6.02 2.60 -11.24
N HIS A 98 6.72 3.29 -10.33
CA HIS A 98 7.00 4.72 -10.47
C HIS A 98 7.85 5.06 -11.71
N LYS A 99 8.83 4.21 -12.06
CA LYS A 99 9.71 4.42 -13.21
C LYS A 99 9.05 4.08 -14.55
N GLU A 100 8.28 3.00 -14.59
CA GLU A 100 7.73 2.45 -15.85
C GLU A 100 6.45 3.19 -16.27
N ILE A 101 5.62 3.62 -15.29
CA ILE A 101 4.35 4.30 -15.58
C ILE A 101 4.54 5.82 -15.43
N THR A 102 5.10 6.42 -16.48
CA THR A 102 5.52 7.83 -16.46
C THR A 102 4.38 8.84 -16.50
N ASP A 103 3.24 8.45 -17.05
CA ASP A 103 2.02 9.28 -17.18
C ASP A 103 1.07 9.16 -15.99
N ALA A 104 1.42 8.36 -14.97
CA ALA A 104 0.69 8.34 -13.71
C ALA A 104 0.68 9.71 -13.05
N THR A 105 -0.43 10.03 -12.40
CA THR A 105 -0.54 11.22 -11.53
C THR A 105 -0.42 10.85 -10.07
N HIS A 106 -0.86 9.63 -9.71
CA HIS A 106 -0.86 9.12 -8.35
C HIS A 106 -0.53 7.63 -8.31
N PHE A 107 -0.06 7.19 -7.16
CA PHE A 107 0.19 5.79 -6.86
C PHE A 107 -0.51 5.40 -5.56
N ILE A 108 -1.16 4.25 -5.54
CA ILE A 108 -1.63 3.60 -4.32
C ILE A 108 -0.67 2.45 -4.02
N TRP A 109 0.03 2.54 -2.90
CA TRP A 109 0.76 1.40 -2.36
C TRP A 109 -0.21 0.53 -1.59
N LEU A 110 -0.28 -0.73 -1.95
CA LEU A 110 -1.28 -1.67 -1.45
C LEU A 110 -0.62 -2.97 -1.00
N ASP A 111 -0.80 -3.31 0.26
CA ASP A 111 -0.46 -4.64 0.76
C ASP A 111 -1.64 -5.60 0.54
N THR A 112 -1.37 -6.90 0.45
CA THR A 112 -2.38 -7.91 0.13
C THR A 112 -3.20 -8.36 1.34
N ASP A 113 -2.66 -8.24 2.54
CA ASP A 113 -3.25 -8.73 3.78
C ASP A 113 -4.14 -7.71 4.50
N ILE A 114 -4.85 -6.86 3.75
CA ILE A 114 -5.69 -5.80 4.30
C ILE A 114 -7.16 -5.96 3.94
N CYS A 115 -8.03 -5.40 4.79
CA CYS A 115 -9.46 -5.25 4.57
C CYS A 115 -9.84 -3.77 4.60
N PHE A 116 -10.77 -3.35 3.76
CA PHE A 116 -11.22 -1.97 3.63
C PHE A 116 -12.67 -1.89 3.16
N ASP A 117 -13.28 -0.72 3.33
CA ASP A 117 -14.63 -0.41 2.83
C ASP A 117 -14.65 -0.24 1.31
N ASP A 118 -15.73 -0.65 0.65
CA ASP A 118 -15.89 -0.59 -0.80
C ASP A 118 -15.92 0.84 -1.36
N LYS A 119 -16.08 1.86 -0.54
CA LYS A 119 -16.05 3.27 -0.95
C LYS A 119 -14.69 3.92 -0.83
N ILE A 120 -13.66 3.18 -0.40
CA ILE A 120 -12.35 3.77 -0.14
C ILE A 120 -11.73 4.43 -1.38
N LEU A 121 -11.84 3.81 -2.55
CA LEU A 121 -11.32 4.38 -3.80
C LEU A 121 -12.06 5.66 -4.18
N TYR A 122 -13.38 5.69 -4.01
CA TYR A 122 -14.19 6.89 -4.24
C TYR A 122 -13.71 8.07 -3.39
N TYR A 123 -13.52 7.85 -2.09
CA TYR A 123 -13.08 8.92 -1.20
C TYR A 123 -11.63 9.34 -1.44
N MET A 124 -10.76 8.41 -1.84
CA MET A 124 -9.41 8.76 -2.28
C MET A 124 -9.43 9.65 -3.51
N GLU A 125 -10.25 9.30 -4.50
CA GLU A 125 -10.40 10.08 -5.73
C GLU A 125 -11.04 11.45 -5.48
N ALA A 126 -12.11 11.51 -4.68
CA ALA A 126 -12.75 12.75 -4.27
C ALA A 126 -11.79 13.67 -3.47
N SER A 127 -10.87 13.07 -2.72
CA SER A 127 -9.83 13.82 -2.01
C SER A 127 -8.85 14.49 -2.97
N ILE A 128 -8.44 13.78 -4.03
CA ILE A 128 -7.61 14.35 -5.10
C ILE A 128 -8.34 15.54 -5.74
N ASP A 129 -9.62 15.36 -6.10
CA ASP A 129 -10.42 16.41 -6.73
C ASP A 129 -10.53 17.64 -5.84
N ARG A 130 -10.84 17.45 -4.58
CA ARG A 130 -10.89 18.54 -3.60
C ARG A 130 -9.58 19.30 -3.51
N LEU A 131 -8.45 18.58 -3.40
CA LEU A 131 -7.14 19.25 -3.35
C LEU A 131 -6.86 20.03 -4.63
N ASN A 132 -7.20 19.50 -5.79
CA ASN A 132 -7.04 20.18 -7.07
C ASN A 132 -7.93 21.42 -7.21
N GLU A 133 -9.09 21.45 -6.59
CA GLU A 133 -10.05 22.56 -6.65
C GLU A 133 -9.73 23.66 -5.65
N THR A 134 -9.48 23.29 -4.39
CA THR A 134 -9.39 24.22 -3.27
C THR A 134 -7.96 24.59 -2.91
N ASP A 135 -7.02 23.68 -3.08
CA ASP A 135 -5.65 23.79 -2.61
C ASP A 135 -4.63 23.52 -3.71
N LYS A 136 -4.83 24.15 -4.88
CA LYS A 136 -4.03 23.95 -6.11
C LYS A 136 -2.51 24.13 -5.93
N HIS A 137 -2.08 24.76 -4.85
CA HIS A 137 -0.67 24.91 -4.51
C HIS A 137 -0.07 23.67 -3.84
N ILE A 138 -0.93 22.70 -3.44
CA ILE A 138 -0.51 21.46 -2.81
C ILE A 138 -0.39 20.39 -3.89
N ASP A 139 0.81 20.19 -4.39
CA ASP A 139 1.13 19.20 -5.42
C ASP A 139 1.87 17.97 -4.88
N LYS A 140 2.51 18.09 -3.70
CA LYS A 140 3.28 17.04 -3.03
C LYS A 140 2.58 16.60 -1.77
N TYR A 141 1.91 15.48 -1.85
CA TYR A 141 1.13 14.96 -0.73
C TYR A 141 0.98 13.45 -0.76
N PHE A 142 0.60 12.92 0.37
CA PHE A 142 0.02 11.59 0.43
C PHE A 142 -1.23 11.57 1.33
N ILE A 143 -2.09 10.59 1.06
CA ILE A 143 -3.32 10.37 1.80
C ILE A 143 -3.31 8.94 2.30
N THR A 144 -3.46 8.74 3.59
CA THR A 144 -3.59 7.43 4.21
C THR A 144 -4.92 7.32 4.95
N PRO A 145 -5.65 6.21 4.85
CA PRO A 145 -6.74 5.94 5.77
C PRO A 145 -6.18 5.68 7.17
N GLU A 146 -7.04 5.65 8.15
CA GLU A 146 -6.64 5.18 9.46
C GLU A 146 -6.37 3.67 9.42
N ILE A 147 -5.30 3.23 10.07
CA ILE A 147 -4.85 1.85 10.03
C ILE A 147 -5.01 1.23 11.41
N VAL A 148 -5.72 0.12 11.45
CA VAL A 148 -5.88 -0.68 12.67
C VAL A 148 -5.12 -1.97 12.51
N LYS A 149 -4.08 -2.14 13.32
CA LYS A 149 -3.43 -3.43 13.48
C LYS A 149 -4.21 -4.28 14.46
N TYR A 150 -4.74 -5.37 13.94
CA TYR A 150 -5.43 -6.36 14.73
C TYR A 150 -4.52 -7.56 14.95
N TRP A 151 -4.00 -7.71 16.16
CA TRP A 151 -3.03 -8.76 16.47
C TRP A 151 -3.63 -9.99 17.09
N ASP A 152 -4.87 -9.90 17.51
CA ASP A 152 -5.58 -10.99 18.12
C ASP A 152 -6.67 -11.55 17.20
N THR A 153 -7.19 -12.67 17.59
CA THR A 153 -8.13 -13.47 16.81
C THR A 153 -9.52 -12.87 16.67
N THR A 154 -9.74 -11.63 17.06
CA THR A 154 -11.08 -11.04 17.11
C THR A 154 -11.50 -10.30 15.87
N TRP A 155 -10.98 -10.68 14.71
CA TRP A 155 -11.52 -10.28 13.41
C TRP A 155 -13.03 -10.52 13.31
N ASP A 156 -13.57 -11.45 14.10
CA ASP A 156 -15.00 -11.66 14.18
C ASP A 156 -15.77 -10.39 14.53
N CYS A 157 -15.23 -9.53 15.36
CA CYS A 157 -15.87 -8.25 15.66
C CYS A 157 -15.85 -7.29 14.46
N LEU A 158 -14.86 -7.39 13.58
CA LEU A 158 -14.78 -6.57 12.37
C LEU A 158 -15.68 -7.10 11.25
N VAL A 159 -15.70 -8.42 11.06
CA VAL A 159 -16.43 -9.08 9.99
C VAL A 159 -17.92 -9.22 10.34
N ASN A 160 -18.20 -9.72 11.54
CA ASN A 160 -19.57 -10.05 11.96
C ASN A 160 -20.40 -8.83 12.39
N SER A 161 -19.77 -7.73 12.73
CA SER A 161 -20.43 -6.52 13.19
C SER A 161 -20.55 -5.43 12.14
N ASN A 162 -20.22 -5.71 10.88
CA ASN A 162 -20.18 -4.69 9.84
C ASN A 162 -19.25 -3.52 10.19
N TYR A 163 -18.14 -3.82 10.80
CA TYR A 163 -17.17 -2.83 11.27
C TYR A 163 -16.73 -1.85 10.17
N LEU A 164 -16.54 -2.34 8.95
CA LEU A 164 -16.21 -1.50 7.81
C LEU A 164 -17.30 -0.50 7.45
N ASN A 165 -18.54 -0.75 7.89
CA ASN A 165 -19.69 0.14 7.68
C ASN A 165 -20.05 0.94 8.92
N LYS A 166 -19.70 0.44 10.11
CA LYS A 166 -19.94 1.11 11.39
C LYS A 166 -18.77 0.86 12.32
N PRO A 167 -17.92 1.85 12.59
CA PRO A 167 -16.89 1.73 13.60
C PRO A 167 -17.52 1.30 14.92
N LEU A 168 -17.08 0.17 15.42
CA LEU A 168 -17.52 -0.33 16.71
C LEU A 168 -16.96 0.54 17.84
N ASP A 169 -17.62 0.50 19.00
CA ASP A 169 -17.15 1.18 20.20
C ASP A 169 -15.73 0.77 20.56
N TYR A 170 -15.35 -0.47 20.30
CA TYR A 170 -13.98 -0.93 20.42
C TYR A 170 -12.99 -0.07 19.65
N CYS A 171 -13.31 0.30 18.45
CA CYS A 171 -12.44 1.13 17.61
C CYS A 171 -12.46 2.58 18.01
N LYS A 172 -13.58 3.08 18.51
CA LYS A 172 -13.67 4.39 19.13
C LYS A 172 -12.79 4.48 20.37
N THR A 173 -12.63 3.38 21.10
CA THR A 173 -11.83 3.33 22.33
C THR A 173 -10.33 3.19 22.04
N ASN A 174 -9.94 2.37 21.08
CA ASN A 174 -8.54 2.05 20.81
C ASN A 174 -7.93 2.90 19.69
N ASN A 175 -8.76 3.36 18.79
CA ASN A 175 -8.43 4.35 17.77
C ASN A 175 -9.62 5.28 17.66
N PRO A 176 -9.49 6.57 17.96
CA PRO A 176 -10.61 7.51 17.90
C PRO A 176 -11.08 7.69 16.47
N PHE A 177 -11.82 6.70 15.99
CA PHE A 177 -12.39 6.72 14.68
C PHE A 177 -13.71 7.39 14.70
N VAL A 178 -13.84 8.13 13.72
CA VAL A 178 -15.00 8.87 13.35
C VAL A 178 -15.92 7.95 12.57
N ASP A 179 -17.19 8.16 12.66
CA ASP A 179 -18.17 7.47 11.82
C ASP A 179 -17.81 7.66 10.33
N CYS A 180 -18.01 6.63 9.53
CA CYS A 180 -17.84 6.75 8.10
C CYS A 180 -18.73 7.86 7.57
N GLY A 181 -18.15 8.84 6.88
CA GLY A 181 -18.88 9.91 6.25
C GLY A 181 -19.83 9.40 5.16
N GLU A 182 -20.80 10.21 4.81
CA GLU A 182 -21.61 9.96 3.64
C GLU A 182 -20.81 10.17 2.35
N VAL A 183 -21.29 9.58 1.26
CA VAL A 183 -20.74 9.85 -0.07
C VAL A 183 -20.78 11.35 -0.34
N GLY A 184 -19.63 11.96 -0.57
CA GLY A 184 -19.47 13.41 -0.74
C GLY A 184 -18.80 14.13 0.43
N ASP A 185 -18.73 13.53 1.62
CA ASP A 185 -17.92 14.05 2.70
C ASP A 185 -16.48 13.46 2.63
N VAL A 186 -15.58 14.21 2.06
CA VAL A 186 -14.19 13.77 1.87
C VAL A 186 -13.42 13.63 3.18
N GLY A 187 -13.81 14.36 4.22
CA GLY A 187 -13.26 14.21 5.57
C GLY A 187 -11.72 14.26 5.66
N LEU A 188 -11.04 15.00 4.79
CA LEU A 188 -9.59 15.12 4.84
C LEU A 188 -9.14 15.91 6.07
N GLU A 189 -8.17 15.34 6.78
CA GLU A 189 -7.49 15.99 7.89
C GLU A 189 -5.98 16.04 7.64
N THR A 190 -5.37 17.19 7.82
CA THR A 190 -3.90 17.33 7.80
C THR A 190 -3.32 16.66 9.04
N VAL A 191 -2.45 15.67 8.83
CA VAL A 191 -1.91 14.83 9.92
C VAL A 191 -0.64 15.41 10.53
N PHE A 192 0.10 16.22 9.77
CA PHE A 192 1.32 16.85 10.24
C PHE A 192 1.20 18.35 10.25
N ASN A 193 1.16 18.90 11.42
CA ASN A 193 1.62 20.26 11.62
C ASN A 193 3.15 20.18 11.75
N ASN A 194 3.86 20.78 10.81
CA ASN A 194 5.31 20.95 10.90
C ASN A 194 5.66 21.94 12.01
N VAL A 195 5.33 21.60 13.24
CA VAL A 195 5.73 22.39 14.41
C VAL A 195 7.11 21.88 14.82
N PRO A 196 8.15 22.69 14.68
CA PRO A 196 9.49 22.32 15.11
C PRO A 196 9.47 21.84 16.56
N GLY A 197 10.05 20.66 16.81
CA GLY A 197 10.17 20.10 18.16
C GLY A 197 8.98 19.27 18.65
N GLN A 198 7.91 19.12 17.87
CA GLN A 198 6.85 18.16 18.20
C GLN A 198 7.19 16.75 17.70
N PRO A 199 6.93 15.71 18.50
CA PRO A 199 7.12 14.33 18.04
C PRO A 199 6.17 14.03 16.89
N ARG A 200 6.60 13.17 15.96
CA ARG A 200 5.76 12.67 14.86
C ARG A 200 4.49 12.08 15.41
N THR A 201 3.38 12.66 15.05
CA THR A 201 2.10 12.24 15.63
C THR A 201 1.54 11.00 14.93
N LYS A 202 1.83 10.79 13.65
CA LYS A 202 1.35 9.59 12.93
C LYS A 202 2.28 9.25 11.76
N PHE A 203 2.34 7.98 11.48
CA PHE A 203 3.15 7.39 10.44
C PHE A 203 2.23 6.83 9.34
N GLY A 204 2.43 7.25 8.10
CA GLY A 204 1.74 6.67 6.96
C GLY A 204 2.33 5.30 6.65
N ALA A 205 1.63 4.24 7.01
CA ALA A 205 2.08 2.90 6.68
C ALA A 205 1.87 2.59 5.20
N GLY A 206 2.76 1.78 4.64
CA GLY A 206 2.72 1.38 3.23
C GLY A 206 1.57 0.44 2.83
N TRP A 207 0.60 0.20 3.71
CA TRP A 207 -0.44 -0.80 3.54
C TRP A 207 -1.56 -0.40 2.58
N PHE A 208 -1.97 0.86 2.65
CA PHE A 208 -2.89 1.50 1.75
C PHE A 208 -2.62 3.00 1.78
N THR A 209 -1.78 3.47 0.89
CA THR A 209 -1.38 4.89 0.88
C THR A 209 -1.41 5.42 -0.54
N LEU A 210 -2.18 6.47 -0.75
CA LEU A 210 -2.19 7.20 -2.01
C LEU A 210 -1.13 8.30 -1.95
N LEU A 211 -0.30 8.36 -2.98
CA LEU A 211 0.84 9.25 -3.11
C LEU A 211 0.73 10.04 -4.41
N SER A 212 0.92 11.36 -4.37
CA SER A 212 1.09 12.12 -5.60
C SER A 212 2.40 11.76 -6.29
N LYS A 213 2.41 11.72 -7.62
CA LYS A 213 3.64 11.45 -8.38
C LYS A 213 4.72 12.47 -8.07
N SER A 214 4.37 13.74 -7.96
CA SER A 214 5.32 14.82 -7.62
C SER A 214 6.01 14.63 -6.26
N LEU A 215 5.35 13.97 -5.29
CA LEU A 215 5.99 13.53 -4.06
C LEU A 215 7.04 12.46 -4.33
N LEU A 216 6.70 11.41 -5.09
CA LEU A 216 7.63 10.32 -5.42
C LEU A 216 8.79 10.79 -6.32
N ASP A 217 8.55 11.73 -7.21
CA ASP A 217 9.61 12.38 -8.00
C ASP A 217 10.58 13.16 -7.12
N ARG A 218 10.09 13.70 -6.00
CA ARG A 218 10.91 14.44 -5.02
C ARG A 218 11.67 13.52 -4.06
N ILE A 219 11.08 12.37 -3.72
CA ILE A 219 11.68 11.37 -2.82
C ILE A 219 11.68 10.01 -3.54
N PRO A 220 12.51 9.84 -4.58
CA PRO A 220 12.54 8.58 -5.31
C PRO A 220 13.11 7.46 -4.44
N LEU A 221 12.51 6.29 -4.53
CA LEU A 221 12.98 5.10 -3.82
C LEU A 221 14.35 4.66 -4.38
N PRO A 222 15.43 4.63 -3.57
CA PRO A 222 16.78 4.40 -4.08
C PRO A 222 17.02 2.94 -4.49
N GLU A 223 17.74 2.73 -5.60
CA GLU A 223 18.11 1.39 -6.06
C GLU A 223 19.07 0.67 -5.09
N SER A 224 19.95 1.44 -4.45
CA SER A 224 20.91 0.92 -3.48
C SER A 224 20.28 0.22 -2.27
N MET A 225 19.02 0.53 -1.96
CA MET A 225 18.26 -0.14 -0.90
C MET A 225 17.77 -1.54 -1.32
N GLY A 226 17.87 -1.89 -2.60
CA GLY A 226 17.58 -3.24 -3.08
C GLY A 226 16.11 -3.57 -3.17
N ALA A 227 15.77 -4.84 -2.91
CA ALA A 227 14.43 -5.39 -3.08
C ALA A 227 13.52 -5.21 -1.86
N TYR A 228 14.09 -5.33 -0.67
CA TYR A 228 13.39 -5.23 0.61
C TYR A 228 13.97 -4.11 1.45
N GLY A 229 13.11 -3.40 2.16
CA GLY A 229 13.54 -2.34 3.04
C GLY A 229 12.37 -1.59 3.67
N PRO A 230 12.68 -0.62 4.51
CA PRO A 230 11.70 0.25 5.15
C PRO A 230 11.28 1.37 4.19
N ASP A 231 10.50 1.03 3.16
CA ASP A 231 10.07 1.96 2.11
C ASP A 231 9.20 3.09 2.65
N ASP A 232 8.23 2.75 3.48
CA ASP A 232 7.37 3.70 4.18
C ASP A 232 8.19 4.58 5.14
N THR A 233 9.08 3.98 5.91
CA THR A 233 9.99 4.70 6.81
C THR A 233 10.89 5.66 6.04
N PHE A 234 11.46 5.21 4.92
CA PHE A 234 12.31 6.06 4.08
C PHE A 234 11.56 7.28 3.54
N LEU A 235 10.34 7.04 3.05
CA LEU A 235 9.47 8.11 2.55
C LEU A 235 9.17 9.12 3.68
N MET A 236 8.74 8.63 4.85
CA MET A 236 8.37 9.49 5.98
C MET A 236 9.55 10.36 6.48
N TRP A 237 10.73 9.77 6.58
CA TRP A 237 11.92 10.53 6.98
C TRP A 237 12.38 11.52 5.90
N GLY A 238 12.22 11.14 4.62
CA GLY A 238 12.47 12.04 3.50
C GLY A 238 11.55 13.26 3.52
N ILE A 239 10.26 13.05 3.75
CA ILE A 239 9.28 14.12 3.90
C ILE A 239 9.63 15.05 5.05
N GLU A 240 9.93 14.49 6.23
CA GLU A 240 10.31 15.28 7.38
C GLU A 240 11.53 16.15 7.10
N LYS A 241 12.57 15.55 6.51
CA LYS A 241 13.79 16.26 6.15
C LYS A 241 13.52 17.42 5.18
N LEU A 242 12.75 17.18 4.14
CA LEU A 242 12.39 18.22 3.16
C LEU A 242 11.52 19.31 3.77
N ASN A 243 10.59 18.97 4.63
CA ASN A 243 9.75 19.93 5.31
C ASN A 243 10.53 20.83 6.26
N GLN A 244 11.61 20.31 6.89
CA GLN A 244 12.53 21.14 7.66
C GLN A 244 13.24 22.21 6.82
N THR A 245 13.35 21.99 5.50
CA THR A 245 13.91 22.96 4.54
C THR A 245 12.85 23.79 3.81
N GLY A 246 11.58 23.67 4.19
CA GLY A 246 10.49 24.45 3.64
C GLY A 246 9.82 23.88 2.38
N ALA A 247 9.97 22.58 2.12
CA ALA A 247 9.40 21.95 0.91
C ALA A 247 7.87 21.85 0.90
N ASN A 248 7.22 22.06 2.03
CA ASN A 248 5.77 22.08 2.19
C ASN A 248 5.06 20.82 1.62
N ILE A 249 5.55 19.64 2.01
CA ILE A 249 4.93 18.36 1.65
C ILE A 249 3.84 18.06 2.67
N HIS A 250 2.64 17.78 2.17
CA HIS A 250 1.46 17.58 3.01
C HIS A 250 1.17 16.10 3.23
N GLN A 251 0.76 15.80 4.45
CA GLN A 251 0.20 14.51 4.83
C GLN A 251 -1.27 14.68 5.20
N PHE A 252 -2.11 13.84 4.62
CA PHE A 252 -3.53 13.82 4.91
C PHE A 252 -3.95 12.45 5.42
N LYS A 253 -4.92 12.44 6.30
CA LYS A 253 -5.64 11.27 6.73
C LYS A 253 -7.06 11.32 6.17
N LEU A 254 -7.49 10.24 5.55
CA LEU A 254 -8.87 10.05 5.18
C LEU A 254 -9.66 9.67 6.43
N LYS A 255 -10.43 10.63 6.95
CA LYS A 255 -10.89 10.69 8.33
C LYS A 255 -11.84 9.57 8.71
N ASN A 256 -12.69 9.14 7.84
CA ASN A 256 -13.82 8.26 8.15
C ASN A 256 -13.62 6.84 7.62
N PHE A 257 -12.41 6.46 7.27
CA PHE A 257 -12.10 5.14 6.71
C PHE A 257 -11.02 4.43 7.48
N ILE A 258 -11.24 3.14 7.68
CA ILE A 258 -10.31 2.24 8.32
C ILE A 258 -9.82 1.23 7.31
N VAL A 259 -8.53 0.96 7.35
CA VAL A 259 -7.91 -0.22 6.75
C VAL A 259 -7.39 -1.10 7.86
N CYS A 260 -7.75 -2.38 7.81
CA CYS A 260 -7.35 -3.36 8.81
C CYS A 260 -6.41 -4.39 8.22
N GLU A 261 -5.37 -4.78 8.97
CA GLU A 261 -4.55 -5.94 8.61
C GLU A 261 -5.35 -7.23 8.80
N ASN A 262 -5.43 -8.07 7.77
CA ASN A 262 -6.16 -9.33 7.82
C ASN A 262 -5.29 -10.47 8.33
N TYR A 263 -5.07 -10.52 9.63
CA TYR A 263 -4.18 -11.48 10.24
C TYR A 263 -4.63 -12.95 10.15
N ILE A 264 -5.94 -13.19 10.03
CA ILE A 264 -6.49 -14.56 9.95
C ILE A 264 -6.02 -15.25 8.66
N TYR A 265 -5.97 -14.54 7.55
CA TYR A 265 -5.56 -15.10 6.27
C TYR A 265 -4.07 -15.42 6.22
N ARG A 266 -3.22 -14.70 6.94
CA ARG A 266 -1.79 -15.01 7.09
C ARG A 266 -1.51 -16.46 7.56
N ASN A 267 -2.43 -17.04 8.31
CA ASN A 267 -2.29 -18.39 8.85
C ASN A 267 -2.97 -19.47 7.99
N ARG A 268 -3.73 -19.10 6.97
CA ARG A 268 -4.47 -20.03 6.11
C ARG A 268 -3.74 -20.42 4.85
N THR A 269 -2.77 -19.65 4.48
CA THR A 269 -2.10 -19.84 3.21
C THR A 269 -1.19 -21.04 3.26
N HIS A 270 -0.84 -21.54 2.08
CA HIS A 270 0.05 -22.67 1.81
C HIS A 270 1.44 -22.55 2.48
N TYR A 271 1.48 -21.95 3.68
CA TYR A 271 2.70 -21.74 4.46
C TYR A 271 3.45 -23.04 4.67
N ASP A 272 2.70 -24.12 4.93
CA ASP A 272 3.26 -25.48 5.10
C ASP A 272 3.69 -26.12 3.78
N SER A 273 3.30 -25.56 2.65
CA SER A 273 3.62 -26.08 1.32
C SER A 273 4.80 -25.39 0.65
N ILE A 274 5.24 -24.24 1.20
CA ILE A 274 6.38 -23.49 0.66
C ILE A 274 7.41 -23.28 1.76
N ILE A 275 8.58 -23.81 1.58
CA ILE A 275 9.70 -23.59 2.50
C ILE A 275 10.37 -22.26 2.11
N LYS A 276 10.22 -21.27 2.97
CA LYS A 276 10.83 -19.96 2.77
C LYS A 276 12.28 -19.96 3.24
N ARG A 277 13.12 -19.29 2.48
CA ARG A 277 14.50 -18.95 2.88
C ARG A 277 14.49 -17.60 3.62
N ILE A 278 13.97 -17.62 4.85
CA ILE A 278 13.76 -16.41 5.66
C ILE A 278 15.06 -15.64 5.90
N ASP A 279 16.15 -16.35 6.13
CA ASP A 279 17.51 -15.81 6.30
C ASP A 279 17.90 -14.88 5.14
N ARG A 280 17.61 -15.28 3.91
CA ARG A 280 17.93 -14.49 2.73
C ARG A 280 17.09 -13.21 2.61
N LYS A 281 15.83 -13.24 3.05
CA LYS A 281 15.02 -12.03 3.15
C LYS A 281 15.62 -11.05 4.16
N GLU A 282 16.12 -11.54 5.27
CA GLU A 282 16.78 -10.70 6.28
C GLU A 282 18.12 -10.11 5.79
N GLU A 283 18.89 -10.82 4.95
CA GLU A 283 20.05 -10.25 4.30
C GLU A 283 19.72 -9.01 3.46
N PHE A 284 18.62 -9.04 2.69
CA PHE A 284 18.18 -7.89 1.90
C PHE A 284 17.72 -6.74 2.78
N LYS A 285 16.98 -7.01 3.85
CA LYS A 285 16.58 -5.99 4.81
C LYS A 285 17.81 -5.34 5.44
N GLN A 286 18.78 -6.14 5.91
CA GLN A 286 20.00 -5.62 6.49
C GLN A 286 20.80 -4.76 5.52
N LYS A 287 20.90 -5.19 4.24
CA LYS A 287 21.53 -4.40 3.19
C LYS A 287 20.84 -3.05 3.01
N SER A 288 19.52 -3.01 3.01
CA SER A 288 18.75 -1.78 2.92
C SER A 288 19.02 -0.85 4.11
N TYR A 289 18.98 -1.38 5.33
CA TYR A 289 19.27 -0.60 6.53
C TYR A 289 20.69 -0.02 6.55
N ASN A 290 21.68 -0.76 6.06
CA ASN A 290 23.06 -0.30 6.01
C ASN A 290 23.27 0.92 5.12
N VAL A 291 22.43 1.12 4.11
CA VAL A 291 22.53 2.26 3.19
C VAL A 291 21.49 3.35 3.48
N PHE A 292 20.51 3.07 4.32
CA PHE A 292 19.36 3.92 4.60
C PHE A 292 19.75 5.37 4.91
N GLN A 293 20.61 5.57 5.89
CA GLN A 293 21.00 6.91 6.32
C GLN A 293 21.79 7.66 5.24
N LYS A 294 22.62 6.93 4.47
CA LYS A 294 23.35 7.50 3.34
C LYS A 294 22.41 7.98 2.24
N GLU A 295 21.41 7.17 1.91
CA GLU A 295 20.41 7.53 0.89
C GLU A 295 19.50 8.68 1.37
N LEU A 296 19.08 8.63 2.62
CA LEU A 296 18.29 9.72 3.22
C LEU A 296 19.06 11.06 3.18
N ASN A 297 20.36 11.04 3.38
CA ASN A 297 21.19 12.25 3.33
C ASN A 297 21.30 12.87 1.94
N LYS A 298 21.01 12.14 0.87
CA LYS A 298 21.01 12.66 -0.51
C LYS A 298 19.73 13.45 -0.84
N ILE A 299 18.66 13.29 -0.06
CA ILE A 299 17.42 14.05 -0.22
C ILE A 299 17.71 15.50 0.21
N ASN A 300 17.58 16.44 -0.72
CA ASN A 300 17.87 17.88 -0.53
C ASN A 300 16.64 18.73 -0.78
#